data_fdf83f7d87a56799364eb404dcf5d5f8
#
_entry.id   fdf83f7d87a56799364eb404dcf5d5f8
#
_cell.length_a   1.000
_cell.length_b   1.000
_cell.length_c   1.000
_cell.angle_alpha   90.00
_cell.angle_beta   90.00
_cell.angle_gamma   90.00
#
_symmetry.space_group_name_H-M   'P 1'
#
loop_
_entity.id
_entity.type
_entity.pdbx_description
1 polymer ?
#
loop_
_entity_poly.entity_id
_entity_poly.type
_entity_poly.pdbx_seq_one_letter_code
_entity_poly.pdbx_strand_id
1 'polypeptide(L)' 'MMVSDQDYQLFVFALKNSSKYDFSQYSEKSLKRRILKVLTDHSMNITSLVSRIKNDPEFVESIVKEI' A
#
# COMPACT_ATOMS: atom_id res chain seq x y z
N MET A 1 -0.46 16.11 -2.86
CA MET A 1 -0.08 15.16 -1.79
C MET A 1 0.93 14.17 -2.34
N MET A 2 1.93 13.82 -1.55
CA MET A 2 2.96 12.88 -1.96
C MET A 2 3.11 11.77 -0.94
N VAL A 3 3.49 10.59 -1.42
CA VAL A 3 3.82 9.47 -0.53
C VAL A 3 5.27 9.64 -0.10
N SER A 4 5.51 9.80 1.19
CA SER A 4 6.86 9.94 1.72
C SER A 4 7.58 8.59 1.76
N ASP A 5 8.90 8.63 1.99
CA ASP A 5 9.66 7.40 2.14
C ASP A 5 9.14 6.58 3.32
N GLN A 6 8.78 7.27 4.40
CA GLN A 6 8.23 6.61 5.57
C GLN A 6 6.90 5.94 5.25
N ASP A 7 6.02 6.62 4.52
CA ASP A 7 4.74 6.05 4.11
C ASP A 7 4.95 4.81 3.24
N TYR A 8 5.91 4.89 2.32
CA TYR A 8 6.26 3.77 1.46
C TYR A 8 6.71 2.56 2.29
N GLN A 9 7.59 2.79 3.27
CA GLN A 9 8.08 1.73 4.12
C GLN A 9 6.96 1.10 4.93
N LEU A 10 6.06 1.90 5.47
CA LEU A 10 4.92 1.40 6.23
C LEU A 10 4.03 0.51 5.37
N PHE A 11 3.78 0.91 4.14
CA PHE A 11 2.95 0.15 3.22
C PHE A 11 3.58 -1.21 2.89
N VAL A 12 4.85 -1.18 2.48
CA VAL A 12 5.57 -2.40 2.10
C VAL A 12 5.65 -3.36 3.29
N PHE A 13 5.96 -2.82 4.47
CA PHE A 13 6.08 -3.62 5.67
C PHE A 13 4.74 -4.26 6.06
N ALA A 14 3.66 -3.48 5.96
CA ALA A 14 2.32 -3.98 6.29
C ALA A 14 1.92 -5.12 5.35
N LEU A 15 2.15 -4.96 4.05
CA LEU A 15 1.83 -6.01 3.09
C LEU A 15 2.65 -7.26 3.34
N LYS A 16 3.94 -7.10 3.58
CA LYS A 16 4.83 -8.23 3.80
C LYS A 16 4.42 -9.04 5.03
N ASN A 17 4.00 -8.36 6.10
CA ASN A 17 3.64 -9.02 7.34
C ASN A 17 2.21 -9.52 7.40
N SER A 18 1.33 -8.96 6.59
CA SER A 18 -0.09 -9.30 6.64
C SER A 18 -0.56 -10.14 5.46
N SER A 19 0.31 -10.36 4.47
CA SER A 19 -0.06 -11.11 3.28
C SER A 19 1.16 -11.81 2.71
N LYS A 20 0.95 -12.55 1.61
CA LYS A 20 2.03 -13.24 0.89
C LYS A 20 2.74 -12.31 -0.09
N TYR A 21 2.27 -11.09 -0.24
CA TYR A 21 2.81 -10.17 -1.25
C TYR A 21 4.01 -9.41 -0.70
N ASP A 22 5.08 -9.39 -1.48
CA ASP A 22 6.31 -8.70 -1.11
C ASP A 22 6.73 -7.81 -2.27
N PHE A 23 6.57 -6.52 -2.09
CA PHE A 23 6.93 -5.53 -3.12
C PHE A 23 8.28 -4.87 -2.85
N SER A 24 9.10 -5.45 -1.98
CA SER A 24 10.40 -4.85 -1.66
C SER A 24 11.33 -4.77 -2.87
N GLN A 25 11.12 -5.62 -3.88
CA GLN A 25 11.90 -5.62 -5.10
C GLN A 25 11.25 -4.81 -6.23
N TYR A 26 10.09 -4.26 -5.95
CA TYR A 26 9.37 -3.43 -6.91
C TYR A 26 10.02 -2.04 -6.95
N SER A 27 9.94 -1.38 -8.12
CA SER A 27 10.47 -0.02 -8.21
C SER A 27 9.79 0.89 -7.20
N GLU A 28 10.60 1.50 -6.32
CA GLU A 28 10.06 2.40 -5.29
C GLU A 28 9.27 3.55 -5.90
N LYS A 29 9.80 4.12 -6.97
CA LYS A 29 9.15 5.24 -7.63
C LYS A 29 7.78 4.84 -8.21
N SER A 30 7.74 3.68 -8.86
CA SER A 30 6.49 3.18 -9.43
C SER A 30 5.49 2.82 -8.35
N LEU A 31 5.97 2.18 -7.29
CA LEU A 31 5.10 1.77 -6.19
C LEU A 31 4.52 2.97 -5.45
N LYS A 32 5.32 4.00 -5.21
CA LYS A 32 4.83 5.22 -4.57
C LYS A 32 3.70 5.85 -5.37
N ARG A 33 3.84 5.87 -6.69
CA ARG A 33 2.80 6.43 -7.56
C ARG A 33 1.51 5.64 -7.42
N ARG A 34 1.61 4.33 -7.38
CA ARG A 34 0.42 3.47 -7.28
C ARG A 34 -0.22 3.55 -5.91
N ILE A 35 0.59 3.68 -4.86
CA ILE A 35 0.07 3.89 -3.52
C ILE A 35 -0.74 5.19 -3.49
N LEU A 36 -0.19 6.25 -4.07
CA LEU A 36 -0.89 7.53 -4.12
C LEU A 36 -2.24 7.39 -4.84
N LYS A 37 -2.26 6.64 -5.93
CA LYS A 37 -3.49 6.41 -6.67
C LYS A 37 -4.53 5.69 -5.81
N VAL A 38 -4.11 4.68 -5.06
CA VAL A 38 -5.01 3.95 -4.17
C VAL A 38 -5.57 4.88 -3.10
N LEU A 39 -4.71 5.69 -2.49
CA LEU A 39 -5.16 6.63 -1.47
C LEU A 39 -6.18 7.61 -2.02
N THR A 40 -5.93 8.11 -3.22
CA THR A 40 -6.83 9.06 -3.87
C THR A 40 -8.15 8.41 -4.25
N ASP A 41 -8.10 7.25 -4.87
CA ASP A 41 -9.29 6.56 -5.35
C ASP A 41 -10.21 6.12 -4.19
N HIS A 42 -9.63 5.80 -3.04
CA HIS A 42 -10.40 5.34 -1.89
C HIS A 42 -10.58 6.44 -0.83
N SER A 43 -10.12 7.64 -1.12
CA SER A 43 -10.24 8.80 -0.21
C SER A 43 -9.74 8.51 1.19
N MET A 44 -8.54 7.91 1.28
CA MET A 44 -7.96 7.52 2.57
C MET A 44 -6.52 8.03 2.69
N ASN A 45 -6.02 8.04 3.92
CA ASN A 45 -4.62 8.38 4.18
C ASN A 45 -3.82 7.10 4.42
N ILE A 46 -2.49 7.25 4.60
CA ILE A 46 -1.62 6.09 4.74
C ILE A 46 -1.94 5.30 6.01
N THR A 47 -2.29 5.97 7.09
CA THR A 47 -2.63 5.30 8.34
C THR A 47 -3.83 4.39 8.17
N SER A 48 -4.87 4.89 7.51
CA SER A 48 -6.07 4.11 7.22
C SER A 48 -5.75 2.94 6.29
N LEU A 49 -4.92 3.19 5.28
CA LEU A 49 -4.54 2.14 4.33
C LEU A 49 -3.80 1.01 5.04
N VAL A 50 -2.80 1.35 5.85
CA VAL A 50 -2.02 0.36 6.57
C VAL A 50 -2.89 -0.45 7.52
N SER A 51 -3.77 0.23 8.24
CA SER A 51 -4.69 -0.43 9.16
C SER A 51 -5.60 -1.41 8.42
N ARG A 52 -6.11 -1.00 7.27
CA ARG A 52 -7.00 -1.86 6.50
C ARG A 52 -6.27 -3.07 5.91
N ILE A 53 -5.02 -2.88 5.50
CA ILE A 53 -4.20 -3.99 5.02
C ILE A 53 -4.08 -5.07 6.09
N LYS A 54 -3.91 -4.66 7.33
CA LYS A 54 -3.75 -5.61 8.45
C LYS A 54 -5.03 -6.33 8.82
N ASN A 55 -6.19 -5.74 8.54
CA ASN A 55 -7.45 -6.26 9.03
C ASN A 55 -8.40 -6.76 7.95
N ASP A 56 -8.09 -6.55 6.68
CA ASP A 56 -9.03 -6.87 5.60
C ASP A 56 -8.29 -7.52 4.42
N PRO A 57 -8.19 -8.86 4.42
CA PRO A 57 -7.51 -9.58 3.34
C PRO A 57 -8.15 -9.38 1.96
N GLU A 58 -9.46 -9.21 1.91
CA GLU A 58 -10.15 -8.98 0.64
C GLU A 58 -9.74 -7.64 0.04
N PHE A 59 -9.57 -6.64 0.89
CA PHE A 59 -9.10 -5.33 0.45
C PHE A 59 -7.69 -5.44 -0.11
N VAL A 60 -6.82 -6.22 0.54
CA VAL A 60 -5.46 -6.44 0.06
C VAL A 60 -5.47 -7.03 -1.34
N GLU A 61 -6.29 -8.05 -1.57
CA GLU A 61 -6.40 -8.65 -2.90
C GLU A 61 -6.87 -7.64 -3.93
N SER A 62 -7.79 -6.77 -3.52
CA SER A 62 -8.33 -5.73 -4.39
C SER A 62 -7.25 -4.73 -4.81
N ILE A 63 -6.48 -4.21 -3.86
CA ILE A 63 -5.47 -3.20 -4.18
C ILE A 63 -4.26 -3.78 -4.91
N VAL A 64 -3.93 -5.03 -4.65
CA VAL A 64 -2.82 -5.68 -5.35
C VAL A 64 -3.08 -5.76 -6.85
N LYS A 65 -4.34 -5.91 -7.24
CA LYS A 65 -4.71 -5.94 -8.65
C LYS A 65 -4.51 -4.57 -9.31
N GLU A 66 -4.51 -3.49 -8.53
CA GLU A 66 -4.29 -2.16 -9.06
C GLU A 66 -2.80 -1.81 -9.14
N ILE A 67 -1.97 -2.59 -8.51
CA ILE A 67 -0.54 -2.40 -8.51
C ILE A 67 0.10 -3.28 -9.57
#